data_f921de4aaf7a08dc915191c4fc4ba5fa
#
_entry.id   f921de4aaf7a08dc915191c4fc4ba5fa
#
_cell.length_a   1.000
_cell.length_b   1.000
_cell.length_c   1.000
_cell.angle_alpha   90.00
_cell.angle_beta   90.00
_cell.angle_gamma   90.00
#
_symmetry.space_group_name_H-M   'P 1'
#
loop_
_entity.id
_entity.type
_entity.pdbx_description
1 polymer ?
#
loop_
_entity_poly.entity_id
_entity_poly.type
_entity_poly.pdbx_seq_one_letter_code
_entity_poly.pdbx_strand_id
1 'polypeptide(L)'
;MDLSQQSTVMEILNKVQHADDWIILLEQLNQHFNLQASQLLAVDLEVQALSFSVHHGVDFDEHQLEQAALKQIRLDIDDDPRLNKMLVAPMQGWMHCFQHFTEDEILQTQVYQQVLKPLNLRFCSAIQILYDHKVCIILSFLTSPERGALSCSELQPIYELLPILQQKIQQYRHHFEYSTMTLLGSQLIQKMNQPIAIINLNGDILELNTETKQLLENSKLIQIKQRRFAFNESSQQQFELNLIELERLHKRHHDLSYAERSKIMMVDDRLFLTLDLLSPEKTHKI
;
A
#
# COMPACT_ATOMS: atom_id res chain seq x y z
N MET A 1 -20.80 -20.51 0.95
CA MET A 1 -21.18 -19.08 0.92
C MET A 1 -22.62 -18.96 0.47
N ASP A 2 -23.43 -18.12 1.13
CA ASP A 2 -24.78 -17.82 0.66
C ASP A 2 -24.69 -17.06 -0.67
N LEU A 3 -25.58 -17.37 -1.62
CA LEU A 3 -25.64 -16.71 -2.93
C LEU A 3 -25.75 -15.18 -2.83
N SER A 4 -26.33 -14.68 -1.73
CA SER A 4 -26.39 -13.24 -1.44
C SER A 4 -25.01 -12.61 -1.15
N GLN A 5 -24.14 -13.32 -0.45
CA GLN A 5 -22.78 -12.86 -0.12
C GLN A 5 -21.86 -12.83 -1.34
N GLN A 6 -21.96 -13.85 -2.21
CA GLN A 6 -21.24 -13.84 -3.48
C GLN A 6 -21.69 -12.68 -4.36
N SER A 7 -23.00 -12.46 -4.44
CA SER A 7 -23.55 -11.35 -5.22
C SER A 7 -23.03 -9.99 -4.74
N THR A 8 -22.95 -9.78 -3.43
CA THR A 8 -22.47 -8.51 -2.86
C THR A 8 -20.97 -8.28 -3.14
N VAL A 9 -20.13 -9.30 -2.93
CA VAL A 9 -18.69 -9.17 -3.24
C VAL A 9 -18.47 -8.95 -4.74
N MET A 10 -19.24 -9.61 -5.60
CA MET A 10 -19.20 -9.38 -7.05
C MET A 10 -19.59 -7.94 -7.41
N GLU A 11 -20.64 -7.41 -6.78
CA GLU A 11 -21.07 -6.04 -7.01
C GLU A 11 -20.01 -5.03 -6.61
N ILE A 12 -19.31 -5.26 -5.49
CA ILE A 12 -18.18 -4.44 -5.04
C ILE A 12 -17.00 -4.53 -5.99
N LEU A 13 -16.62 -5.74 -6.39
CA LEU A 13 -15.53 -5.94 -7.35
C LEU A 13 -15.81 -5.24 -8.69
N ASN A 14 -17.08 -5.19 -9.10
CA ASN A 14 -17.46 -4.46 -10.31
C ASN A 14 -17.34 -2.94 -10.19
N LYS A 15 -17.36 -2.41 -8.97
CA LYS A 15 -17.16 -0.97 -8.68
C LYS A 15 -15.68 -0.58 -8.61
N VAL A 16 -14.76 -1.52 -8.43
CA VAL A 16 -13.31 -1.24 -8.42
C VAL A 16 -12.88 -0.75 -9.80
N GLN A 17 -12.50 0.53 -9.86
CA GLN A 17 -11.96 1.19 -11.06
C GLN A 17 -10.64 1.91 -10.78
N HIS A 18 -10.42 2.32 -9.54
CA HIS A 18 -9.25 3.05 -9.08
C HIS A 18 -8.51 2.30 -7.98
N ALA A 19 -7.27 2.65 -7.73
CA ALA A 19 -6.44 2.02 -6.70
C ALA A 19 -7.07 2.13 -5.29
N ASP A 20 -7.74 3.24 -4.99
CA ASP A 20 -8.38 3.47 -3.70
C ASP A 20 -9.61 2.60 -3.47
N ASP A 21 -10.25 2.11 -4.52
CA ASP A 21 -11.46 1.29 -4.41
C ASP A 21 -11.18 -0.08 -3.77
N TRP A 22 -9.91 -0.52 -3.76
CA TRP A 22 -9.50 -1.75 -3.09
C TRP A 22 -9.70 -1.69 -1.56
N ILE A 23 -9.66 -0.49 -0.95
CA ILE A 23 -9.98 -0.31 0.48
C ILE A 23 -11.44 -0.70 0.74
N ILE A 24 -12.36 -0.30 -0.15
CA ILE A 24 -13.79 -0.62 -0.03
C ILE A 24 -14.01 -2.14 -0.09
N LEU A 25 -13.24 -2.83 -0.94
CA LEU A 25 -13.27 -4.30 -0.98
C LEU A 25 -12.84 -4.90 0.37
N LEU A 26 -11.74 -4.43 0.95
CA LEU A 26 -11.24 -4.92 2.24
C LEU A 26 -12.25 -4.66 3.36
N GLU A 27 -12.86 -3.47 3.41
CA GLU A 27 -13.92 -3.12 4.35
C GLU A 27 -15.08 -4.13 4.27
N GLN A 28 -15.56 -4.40 3.07
CA GLN A 28 -16.66 -5.34 2.86
C GLN A 28 -16.29 -6.79 3.21
N LEU A 29 -15.07 -7.21 2.90
CA LEU A 29 -14.57 -8.53 3.34
C LEU A 29 -14.54 -8.62 4.87
N ASN A 30 -14.05 -7.58 5.56
CA ASN A 30 -14.00 -7.54 7.01
C ASN A 30 -15.42 -7.62 7.61
N GLN A 31 -16.36 -6.86 7.09
CA GLN A 31 -17.75 -6.86 7.56
C GLN A 31 -18.45 -8.20 7.30
N HIS A 32 -18.32 -8.75 6.09
CA HIS A 32 -19.00 -9.98 5.68
C HIS A 32 -18.50 -11.23 6.39
N PHE A 33 -17.18 -11.30 6.60
CA PHE A 33 -16.55 -12.48 7.18
C PHE A 33 -16.16 -12.29 8.65
N ASN A 34 -16.63 -11.20 9.27
CA ASN A 34 -16.32 -10.86 10.65
C ASN A 34 -14.80 -10.90 10.94
N LEU A 35 -14.03 -10.25 10.06
CA LEU A 35 -12.57 -10.18 10.17
C LEU A 35 -12.18 -8.90 10.90
N GLN A 36 -11.10 -8.98 11.68
CA GLN A 36 -10.61 -7.84 12.45
C GLN A 36 -9.81 -6.86 11.60
N ALA A 37 -8.94 -7.40 10.75
CA ALA A 37 -8.16 -6.59 9.81
C ALA A 37 -7.82 -7.37 8.54
N SER A 38 -7.69 -6.65 7.44
CA SER A 38 -7.26 -7.19 6.16
C SER A 38 -6.30 -6.25 5.45
N GLN A 39 -5.46 -6.82 4.60
CA GLN A 39 -4.48 -6.10 3.80
C GLN A 39 -4.41 -6.71 2.41
N LEU A 40 -4.37 -5.88 1.38
CA LEU A 40 -4.00 -6.24 0.02
C LEU A 40 -2.69 -5.53 -0.30
N LEU A 41 -1.67 -6.30 -0.63
CA LEU A 41 -0.35 -5.77 -0.97
C LEU A 41 0.19 -6.40 -2.24
N ALA A 42 1.06 -5.69 -2.92
CA ALA A 42 1.84 -6.19 -4.04
C ALA A 42 3.31 -5.88 -3.86
N VAL A 43 4.13 -6.84 -4.23
CA VAL A 43 5.58 -6.71 -4.26
C VAL A 43 6.06 -6.89 -5.69
N ASP A 44 6.79 -5.92 -6.18
CA ASP A 44 7.54 -6.04 -7.42
C ASP A 44 8.75 -6.94 -7.19
N LEU A 45 8.81 -8.07 -7.90
CA LEU A 45 9.82 -9.10 -7.70
C LEU A 45 11.16 -8.77 -8.37
N GLU A 46 11.17 -7.85 -9.34
CA GLU A 46 12.40 -7.44 -10.02
C GLU A 46 13.23 -6.52 -9.14
N VAL A 47 12.57 -5.60 -8.42
CA VAL A 47 13.22 -4.65 -7.50
C VAL A 47 13.12 -5.03 -6.04
N GLN A 48 12.36 -6.08 -5.72
CA GLN A 48 12.10 -6.52 -4.35
C GLN A 48 11.57 -5.38 -3.46
N ALA A 49 10.60 -4.65 -3.98
CA ALA A 49 10.00 -3.51 -3.30
C ALA A 49 8.47 -3.60 -3.28
N LEU A 50 7.88 -3.06 -2.20
CA LEU A 50 6.43 -2.97 -2.05
C LEU A 50 5.88 -1.97 -3.07
N SER A 51 5.19 -2.46 -4.10
CA SER A 51 4.62 -1.63 -5.17
C SER A 51 3.20 -1.12 -4.86
N PHE A 52 2.48 -1.82 -3.99
CA PHE A 52 1.13 -1.45 -3.59
C PHE A 52 0.84 -1.97 -2.18
N SER A 53 0.10 -1.21 -1.37
CA SER A 53 -0.39 -1.66 -0.08
C SER A 53 -1.61 -0.85 0.34
N VAL A 54 -2.73 -1.52 0.57
CA VAL A 54 -3.90 -0.98 1.25
C VAL A 54 -4.31 -1.91 2.37
N HIS A 55 -4.85 -1.34 3.43
CA HIS A 55 -5.31 -2.11 4.59
C HIS A 55 -6.59 -1.49 5.15
N HIS A 56 -7.39 -2.34 5.75
CA HIS A 56 -8.58 -1.93 6.49
C HIS A 56 -8.65 -2.72 7.81
N GLY A 57 -9.05 -2.04 8.88
CA GLY A 57 -9.23 -2.64 10.21
C GLY A 57 -10.52 -2.16 10.85
N VAL A 58 -11.18 -3.03 11.60
CA VAL A 58 -12.42 -2.76 12.32
C VAL A 58 -12.07 -2.39 13.77
N ASP A 59 -12.71 -1.36 14.31
CA ASP A 59 -12.56 -0.90 15.69
C ASP A 59 -11.15 -0.41 16.08
N PHE A 60 -10.35 0.04 15.11
CA PHE A 60 -9.08 0.68 15.40
C PHE A 60 -9.23 2.18 15.56
N ASP A 61 -8.48 2.75 16.50
CA ASP A 61 -8.29 4.18 16.60
C ASP A 61 -7.52 4.69 15.37
N GLU A 62 -8.04 5.74 14.73
CA GLU A 62 -7.45 6.36 13.53
C GLU A 62 -5.97 6.71 13.75
N HIS A 63 -5.63 7.25 14.92
CA HIS A 63 -4.26 7.61 15.26
C HIS A 63 -3.32 6.37 15.32
N GLN A 64 -3.81 5.25 15.86
CA GLN A 64 -3.04 4.00 15.90
C GLN A 64 -2.80 3.45 14.50
N LEU A 65 -3.80 3.50 13.61
CA LEU A 65 -3.66 3.09 12.21
C LEU A 65 -2.65 3.96 11.46
N GLU A 66 -2.68 5.28 11.66
CA GLU A 66 -1.71 6.22 11.07
C GLU A 66 -0.28 5.91 11.52
N GLN A 67 -0.09 5.69 12.82
CA GLN A 67 1.23 5.34 13.36
C GLN A 67 1.74 4.00 12.84
N ALA A 68 0.86 3.01 12.72
CA ALA A 68 1.20 1.70 12.16
C ALA A 68 1.57 1.81 10.66
N ALA A 69 0.78 2.58 9.88
CA ALA A 69 1.06 2.82 8.46
C ALA A 69 2.41 3.54 8.26
N LEU A 70 2.69 4.55 9.07
CA LEU A 70 3.98 5.27 9.03
C LEU A 70 5.16 4.33 9.33
N LYS A 71 5.02 3.47 10.34
CA LYS A 71 6.05 2.48 10.68
C LYS A 71 6.21 1.43 9.59
N GLN A 72 5.12 0.94 9.03
CA GLN A 72 5.16 -0.05 7.94
C GLN A 72 5.90 0.48 6.70
N ILE A 73 5.72 1.76 6.34
CA ILE A 73 6.45 2.38 5.22
C ILE A 73 7.98 2.39 5.45
N ARG A 74 8.42 2.36 6.71
CA ARG A 74 9.83 2.42 7.10
C ARG A 74 10.52 1.06 7.14
N LEU A 75 9.75 -0.02 7.25
CA LEU A 75 10.29 -1.37 7.34
C LEU A 75 10.69 -1.86 5.94
N ASP A 76 11.79 -2.57 5.88
CA ASP A 76 12.19 -3.29 4.67
C ASP A 76 11.35 -4.57 4.53
N ILE A 77 11.26 -5.09 3.31
CA ILE A 77 10.55 -6.34 3.03
C ILE A 77 11.14 -7.49 3.87
N ASP A 78 12.45 -7.48 4.04
CA ASP A 78 13.18 -8.51 4.80
C ASP A 78 12.86 -8.50 6.31
N ASP A 79 12.27 -7.44 6.82
CA ASP A 79 11.83 -7.35 8.21
C ASP A 79 10.58 -8.22 8.51
N ASP A 80 9.90 -8.72 7.47
CA ASP A 80 8.74 -9.59 7.60
C ASP A 80 8.99 -11.00 7.03
N PRO A 81 9.33 -11.99 7.88
CA PRO A 81 9.60 -13.36 7.43
C PRO A 81 8.39 -14.03 6.77
N ARG A 82 7.15 -13.56 7.07
CA ARG A 82 5.93 -14.07 6.45
C ARG A 82 5.87 -13.65 4.99
N LEU A 83 6.21 -12.38 4.72
CA LEU A 83 6.28 -11.85 3.38
C LEU A 83 7.39 -12.56 2.59
N ASN A 84 8.59 -12.65 3.15
CA ASN A 84 9.69 -13.37 2.54
C ASN A 84 9.33 -14.79 2.12
N LYS A 85 8.64 -15.52 3.01
CA LYS A 85 8.18 -16.88 2.69
C LYS A 85 7.26 -16.91 1.48
N MET A 86 6.39 -15.92 1.35
CA MET A 86 5.44 -15.84 0.23
C MET A 86 6.10 -15.35 -1.08
N LEU A 87 7.26 -14.73 -1.02
CA LEU A 87 7.95 -14.21 -2.21
C LEU A 87 8.90 -15.23 -2.87
N VAL A 88 9.23 -16.33 -2.19
CA VAL A 88 10.20 -17.32 -2.70
C VAL A 88 9.66 -18.10 -3.89
N ALA A 89 8.39 -18.49 -3.88
CA ALA A 89 7.79 -19.32 -4.92
C ALA A 89 6.26 -19.21 -4.92
N PRO A 90 5.59 -19.61 -6.01
CA PRO A 90 4.13 -19.76 -6.01
C PRO A 90 3.67 -20.71 -4.92
N MET A 91 2.70 -20.29 -4.12
CA MET A 91 2.10 -21.08 -3.06
C MET A 91 0.65 -21.45 -3.42
N GLN A 92 0.25 -22.66 -3.07
CA GLN A 92 -1.14 -23.08 -3.19
C GLN A 92 -1.83 -23.00 -1.82
N GLY A 93 -3.00 -22.36 -1.78
CA GLY A 93 -3.80 -22.25 -0.56
C GLY A 93 -3.30 -21.19 0.42
N TRP A 94 -3.79 -21.27 1.64
CA TRP A 94 -3.51 -20.31 2.70
C TRP A 94 -2.17 -20.57 3.39
N MET A 95 -1.39 -19.54 3.55
CA MET A 95 -0.25 -19.50 4.46
C MET A 95 -0.71 -18.99 5.83
N HIS A 96 -0.62 -19.83 6.85
CA HIS A 96 -0.89 -19.44 8.23
C HIS A 96 0.43 -19.24 8.97
N CYS A 97 0.67 -18.04 9.52
CA CYS A 97 1.94 -17.74 10.15
C CYS A 97 2.32 -18.74 11.26
N PHE A 98 1.36 -19.20 12.07
CA PHE A 98 1.59 -20.15 13.18
C PHE A 98 1.96 -21.56 12.73
N GLN A 99 1.78 -21.91 11.46
CA GLN A 99 2.19 -23.21 10.89
C GLN A 99 3.64 -23.20 10.40
N HIS A 100 4.20 -22.03 10.17
CA HIS A 100 5.50 -21.87 9.52
C HIS A 100 6.55 -21.24 10.43
N PHE A 101 6.12 -20.57 11.48
CA PHE A 101 7.00 -19.83 12.38
C PHE A 101 6.63 -20.13 13.81
N THR A 102 7.62 -20.27 14.67
CA THR A 102 7.43 -20.33 16.10
C THR A 102 6.93 -18.97 16.64
N GLU A 103 6.41 -18.99 17.84
CA GLU A 103 5.96 -17.75 18.48
C GLU A 103 7.09 -16.77 18.65
N ASP A 104 8.24 -17.21 19.12
CA ASP A 104 9.42 -16.37 19.33
C ASP A 104 9.93 -15.75 18.05
N GLU A 105 9.96 -16.50 16.95
CA GLU A 105 10.35 -15.97 15.64
C GLU A 105 9.47 -14.83 15.17
N ILE A 106 8.17 -14.89 15.41
CA ILE A 106 7.25 -13.81 15.04
C ILE A 106 7.36 -12.63 16.02
N LEU A 107 7.33 -12.90 17.32
CA LEU A 107 7.32 -11.86 18.34
C LEU A 107 8.57 -10.97 18.32
N GLN A 108 9.70 -11.48 17.82
CA GLN A 108 10.96 -10.74 17.73
C GLN A 108 11.06 -9.88 16.46
N THR A 109 10.18 -10.06 15.48
CA THR A 109 10.25 -9.29 14.23
C THR A 109 9.93 -7.81 14.44
N GLN A 110 10.57 -6.95 13.66
CA GLN A 110 10.29 -5.52 13.69
C GLN A 110 8.84 -5.22 13.30
N VAL A 111 8.32 -5.90 12.29
CA VAL A 111 6.93 -5.73 11.83
C VAL A 111 5.94 -6.06 12.94
N TYR A 112 6.19 -7.12 13.73
CA TYR A 112 5.32 -7.43 14.86
C TYR A 112 5.39 -6.35 15.94
N GLN A 113 6.60 -6.01 16.40
CA GLN A 113 6.80 -5.09 17.51
C GLN A 113 6.32 -3.65 17.20
N GLN A 114 6.55 -3.19 15.97
CA GLN A 114 6.29 -1.80 15.61
C GLN A 114 4.92 -1.58 14.97
N VAL A 115 4.37 -2.58 14.28
CA VAL A 115 3.13 -2.45 13.50
C VAL A 115 1.99 -3.27 14.10
N LEU A 116 2.16 -4.58 14.27
CA LEU A 116 1.06 -5.46 14.64
C LEU A 116 0.70 -5.41 16.13
N LYS A 117 1.70 -5.44 17.00
CA LYS A 117 1.49 -5.42 18.45
C LYS A 117 0.75 -4.16 18.95
N PRO A 118 1.05 -2.94 18.48
CA PRO A 118 0.28 -1.74 18.85
C PRO A 118 -1.19 -1.81 18.42
N LEU A 119 -1.52 -2.59 17.40
CA LEU A 119 -2.88 -2.83 16.93
C LEU A 119 -3.52 -4.09 17.54
N ASN A 120 -2.88 -4.70 18.53
CA ASN A 120 -3.32 -5.98 19.12
C ASN A 120 -3.55 -7.08 18.08
N LEU A 121 -2.74 -7.13 17.01
CA LEU A 121 -2.81 -8.14 15.95
C LEU A 121 -1.70 -9.17 16.14
N ARG A 122 -2.03 -10.47 16.03
CA ARG A 122 -1.08 -11.56 16.28
C ARG A 122 -1.01 -12.57 15.15
N PHE A 123 -2.14 -13.08 14.73
CA PHE A 123 -2.19 -14.14 13.73
C PHE A 123 -2.40 -13.56 12.34
N CYS A 124 -1.72 -14.15 11.37
CA CYS A 124 -1.84 -13.78 9.97
C CYS A 124 -2.17 -15.02 9.15
N SER A 125 -3.20 -14.92 8.34
CA SER A 125 -3.53 -15.87 7.29
C SER A 125 -3.48 -15.13 5.96
N ALA A 126 -2.61 -15.57 5.06
CA ALA A 126 -2.35 -14.89 3.80
C ALA A 126 -2.46 -15.84 2.60
N ILE A 127 -2.82 -15.32 1.45
CA ILE A 127 -2.91 -16.07 0.21
C ILE A 127 -2.34 -15.25 -0.95
N GLN A 128 -1.57 -15.91 -1.82
CA GLN A 128 -1.16 -15.31 -3.08
C GLN A 128 -2.34 -15.32 -4.05
N ILE A 129 -2.77 -14.14 -4.49
CA ILE A 129 -3.80 -14.01 -5.52
C ILE A 129 -3.16 -14.10 -6.90
N LEU A 130 -2.01 -13.48 -7.07
CA LEU A 130 -1.21 -13.53 -8.29
C LEU A 130 0.26 -13.68 -7.92
N TYR A 131 0.94 -14.56 -8.63
CA TYR A 131 2.39 -14.70 -8.57
C TYR A 131 2.92 -15.01 -9.95
N ASP A 132 3.75 -14.15 -10.48
CA ASP A 132 4.47 -14.38 -11.74
C ASP A 132 5.91 -13.84 -11.64
N HIS A 133 6.60 -13.70 -12.77
CA HIS A 133 7.99 -13.24 -12.80
C HIS A 133 8.19 -11.78 -12.41
N LYS A 134 7.13 -10.99 -12.34
CA LYS A 134 7.20 -9.54 -12.14
C LYS A 134 6.58 -9.09 -10.82
N VAL A 135 5.43 -9.65 -10.45
CA VAL A 135 4.70 -9.21 -9.26
C VAL A 135 4.13 -10.38 -8.45
N CYS A 136 4.16 -10.23 -7.14
CA CYS A 136 3.43 -11.06 -6.20
C CYS A 136 2.35 -10.22 -5.52
N ILE A 137 1.09 -10.61 -5.63
CA ILE A 137 -0.06 -9.93 -5.00
C ILE A 137 -0.64 -10.83 -3.95
N ILE A 138 -0.75 -10.30 -2.73
CA ILE A 138 -1.07 -11.05 -1.52
C ILE A 138 -2.27 -10.40 -0.83
N LEU A 139 -3.26 -11.22 -0.49
CA LEU A 139 -4.36 -10.86 0.41
C LEU A 139 -4.09 -11.49 1.77
N SER A 140 -4.12 -10.69 2.82
CA SER A 140 -3.86 -11.12 4.19
C SER A 140 -4.98 -10.72 5.12
N PHE A 141 -5.28 -11.59 6.09
CA PHE A 141 -6.18 -11.35 7.19
C PHE A 141 -5.43 -11.48 8.51
N LEU A 142 -5.71 -10.55 9.41
CA LEU A 142 -5.02 -10.44 10.68
C LEU A 142 -6.04 -10.48 11.82
N THR A 143 -5.71 -11.22 12.88
CA THR A 143 -6.56 -11.36 14.06
C THR A 143 -5.76 -11.18 15.33
N SER A 144 -6.46 -10.79 16.41
CA SER A 144 -5.87 -10.60 17.73
C SER A 144 -5.57 -11.93 18.41
N PRO A 145 -4.77 -11.92 19.51
CA PRO A 145 -4.56 -13.07 20.37
C PRO A 145 -5.88 -13.66 20.92
N GLU A 146 -6.82 -12.81 21.30
CA GLU A 146 -8.12 -13.20 21.86
C GLU A 146 -9.01 -13.89 20.84
N ARG A 147 -9.00 -13.39 19.61
CA ARG A 147 -9.75 -14.00 18.48
C ARG A 147 -9.16 -15.35 18.10
N GLY A 148 -7.84 -15.47 18.20
CA GLY A 148 -7.11 -16.62 17.70
C GLY A 148 -6.94 -16.63 16.18
N ALA A 149 -6.26 -17.66 15.67
CA ALA A 149 -6.03 -17.84 14.26
C ALA A 149 -7.31 -18.23 13.51
N LEU A 150 -7.47 -17.75 12.29
CA LEU A 150 -8.57 -18.15 11.41
C LEU A 150 -8.44 -19.62 11.01
N SER A 151 -9.55 -20.35 11.07
CA SER A 151 -9.65 -21.73 10.63
C SER A 151 -9.82 -21.83 9.11
N CYS A 152 -9.52 -23.00 8.54
CA CYS A 152 -9.77 -23.25 7.13
C CYS A 152 -11.25 -23.12 6.76
N SER A 153 -12.18 -23.45 7.66
CA SER A 153 -13.62 -23.31 7.42
C SER A 153 -14.06 -21.85 7.33
N GLU A 154 -13.45 -20.96 8.12
CA GLU A 154 -13.73 -19.51 8.04
C GLU A 154 -13.17 -18.89 6.78
N LEU A 155 -12.06 -19.39 6.27
CA LEU A 155 -11.41 -18.90 5.06
C LEU A 155 -11.94 -19.52 3.76
N GLN A 156 -12.70 -20.63 3.84
CA GLN A 156 -13.22 -21.32 2.68
C GLN A 156 -14.10 -20.44 1.78
N PRO A 157 -15.02 -19.59 2.30
CA PRO A 157 -15.82 -18.72 1.45
C PRO A 157 -14.97 -17.70 0.67
N ILE A 158 -13.88 -17.21 1.28
CA ILE A 158 -12.96 -16.27 0.63
C ILE A 158 -12.15 -17.01 -0.45
N TYR A 159 -11.75 -18.25 -0.17
CA TYR A 159 -11.07 -19.09 -1.15
C TYR A 159 -11.91 -19.31 -2.41
N GLU A 160 -13.22 -19.45 -2.26
CA GLU A 160 -14.16 -19.57 -3.39
C GLU A 160 -14.26 -18.29 -4.25
N LEU A 161 -13.91 -17.12 -3.69
CA LEU A 161 -13.86 -15.85 -4.42
C LEU A 161 -12.54 -15.63 -5.20
N LEU A 162 -11.50 -16.42 -4.92
CA LEU A 162 -10.18 -16.21 -5.51
C LEU A 162 -10.19 -16.13 -7.04
N PRO A 163 -10.89 -17.00 -7.79
CA PRO A 163 -10.88 -16.91 -9.24
C PRO A 163 -11.39 -15.56 -9.75
N ILE A 164 -12.37 -14.99 -9.07
CA ILE A 164 -12.97 -13.69 -9.41
C ILE A 164 -12.01 -12.56 -9.05
N LEU A 165 -11.41 -12.63 -7.85
CA LEU A 165 -10.38 -11.70 -7.40
C LEU A 165 -9.17 -11.70 -8.35
N GLN A 166 -8.71 -12.89 -8.76
CA GLN A 166 -7.62 -13.04 -9.72
C GLN A 166 -7.94 -12.40 -11.06
N GLN A 167 -9.13 -12.64 -11.59
CA GLN A 167 -9.57 -12.02 -12.86
C GLN A 167 -9.60 -10.50 -12.74
N LYS A 168 -10.14 -9.97 -11.65
CA LYS A 168 -10.21 -8.52 -11.43
C LYS A 168 -8.84 -7.89 -11.25
N ILE A 169 -7.97 -8.50 -10.46
CA ILE A 169 -6.60 -8.06 -10.26
C ILE A 169 -5.82 -8.09 -11.59
N GLN A 170 -5.99 -9.13 -12.40
CA GLN A 170 -5.37 -9.19 -13.71
C GLN A 170 -5.85 -8.07 -14.65
N GLN A 171 -7.13 -7.72 -14.60
CA GLN A 171 -7.70 -6.61 -15.36
C GLN A 171 -7.11 -5.25 -14.95
N TYR A 172 -6.85 -5.07 -13.66
CA TYR A 172 -6.31 -3.83 -13.08
C TYR A 172 -4.85 -3.98 -12.65
N ARG A 173 -4.11 -4.85 -13.30
CA ARG A 173 -2.73 -5.18 -12.97
C ARG A 173 -1.82 -3.95 -12.83
N HIS A 174 -2.05 -2.92 -13.64
CA HIS A 174 -1.30 -1.67 -13.60
C HIS A 174 -1.42 -0.89 -12.27
N HIS A 175 -2.41 -1.19 -11.41
CA HIS A 175 -2.49 -0.63 -10.07
C HIS A 175 -1.40 -1.18 -9.14
N PHE A 176 -0.88 -2.37 -9.45
CA PHE A 176 0.01 -3.15 -8.58
C PHE A 176 1.46 -3.15 -9.03
N GLU A 177 1.74 -2.66 -10.25
CA GLU A 177 3.08 -2.68 -10.81
C GLU A 177 3.69 -1.29 -10.83
N TYR A 178 4.98 -1.22 -10.52
CA TYR A 178 5.75 -0.03 -10.84
C TYR A 178 5.99 0.08 -12.34
N SER A 179 5.93 1.29 -12.88
CA SER A 179 6.52 1.53 -14.19
C SER A 179 8.07 1.44 -14.07
N THR A 180 8.74 1.03 -15.14
CA THR A 180 10.23 0.99 -15.17
C THR A 180 10.85 2.33 -14.77
N MET A 181 10.19 3.44 -15.14
CA MET A 181 10.64 4.79 -14.76
C MET A 181 10.46 5.07 -13.27
N THR A 182 9.39 4.56 -12.65
CA THR A 182 9.20 4.65 -11.20
C THR A 182 10.28 3.88 -10.46
N LEU A 183 10.66 2.68 -10.96
CA LEU A 183 11.72 1.86 -10.38
C LEU A 183 13.09 2.54 -10.44
N LEU A 184 13.45 3.08 -11.59
CA LEU A 184 14.69 3.84 -11.73
C LEU A 184 14.68 5.08 -10.85
N GLY A 185 13.55 5.78 -10.77
CA GLY A 185 13.32 6.90 -9.89
C GLY A 185 13.52 6.53 -8.42
N SER A 186 12.92 5.42 -7.99
CA SER A 186 13.05 4.87 -6.64
C SER A 186 14.50 4.63 -6.24
N GLN A 187 15.25 3.88 -7.06
CA GLN A 187 16.66 3.62 -6.78
C GLN A 187 17.52 4.90 -6.74
N LEU A 188 17.19 5.89 -7.56
CA LEU A 188 17.90 7.17 -7.56
C LEU A 188 17.61 7.97 -6.31
N ILE A 189 16.34 8.10 -5.93
CA ILE A 189 15.96 8.91 -4.76
C ILE A 189 16.48 8.34 -3.45
N GLN A 190 16.62 7.00 -3.31
CA GLN A 190 17.22 6.38 -2.12
C GLN A 190 18.70 6.75 -1.92
N LYS A 191 19.39 7.15 -2.99
CA LYS A 191 20.78 7.61 -2.94
C LYS A 191 20.93 9.13 -2.74
N MET A 192 19.85 9.87 -2.73
CA MET A 192 19.89 11.32 -2.57
C MET A 192 19.89 11.71 -1.09
N ASN A 193 20.75 12.65 -0.73
CA ASN A 193 20.86 13.19 0.63
C ASN A 193 19.82 14.31 0.91
N GLN A 194 18.69 14.28 0.24
CA GLN A 194 17.59 15.23 0.40
C GLN A 194 16.29 14.48 0.62
N PRO A 195 15.37 14.98 1.45
CA PRO A 195 14.06 14.37 1.61
C PRO A 195 13.29 14.34 0.28
N ILE A 196 13.00 13.16 -0.22
CA ILE A 196 12.25 12.94 -1.47
C ILE A 196 11.19 11.88 -1.25
N ALA A 197 9.99 12.15 -1.76
CA ALA A 197 8.89 11.22 -1.80
C ALA A 197 8.37 11.08 -3.23
N ILE A 198 8.01 9.86 -3.63
CA ILE A 198 7.21 9.63 -4.84
C ILE A 198 5.75 9.51 -4.41
N ILE A 199 4.90 10.27 -5.07
CA ILE A 199 3.45 10.22 -4.89
C ILE A 199 2.78 10.06 -6.25
N ASN A 200 1.59 9.45 -6.27
CA ASN A 200 0.75 9.47 -7.46
C ASN A 200 0.00 10.80 -7.59
N LEU A 201 -0.69 11.01 -8.70
CA LEU A 201 -1.46 12.25 -8.93
C LEU A 201 -2.66 12.41 -7.99
N ASN A 202 -3.09 11.35 -7.31
CA ASN A 202 -4.10 11.42 -6.25
C ASN A 202 -3.50 11.86 -4.91
N GLY A 203 -2.17 11.95 -4.80
CA GLY A 203 -1.45 12.32 -3.59
C GLY A 203 -1.07 11.14 -2.70
N ASP A 204 -1.31 9.88 -3.14
CA ASP A 204 -0.93 8.69 -2.37
C ASP A 204 0.57 8.49 -2.43
N ILE A 205 1.17 8.24 -1.28
CA ILE A 205 2.60 7.99 -1.15
C ILE A 205 2.90 6.60 -1.71
N LEU A 206 3.74 6.58 -2.74
CA LEU A 206 4.28 5.37 -3.34
C LEU A 206 5.60 4.98 -2.69
N GLU A 207 6.46 5.98 -2.42
CA GLU A 207 7.78 5.73 -1.85
C GLU A 207 8.30 6.94 -1.06
N LEU A 208 9.13 6.66 -0.05
CA LEU A 208 9.85 7.63 0.77
C LEU A 208 11.32 7.21 0.86
N ASN A 209 12.24 8.12 0.59
CA ASN A 209 13.65 7.85 0.88
C ASN A 209 13.96 8.00 2.38
N THR A 210 15.16 7.58 2.78
CA THR A 210 15.61 7.61 4.17
C THR A 210 15.53 9.01 4.77
N GLU A 211 15.90 10.03 4.02
CA GLU A 211 15.90 11.43 4.50
C GLU A 211 14.47 11.94 4.76
N THR A 212 13.49 11.54 3.92
CA THR A 212 12.08 11.87 4.15
C THR A 212 11.55 11.17 5.40
N LYS A 213 11.87 9.91 5.60
CA LYS A 213 11.48 9.15 6.80
C LYS A 213 11.97 9.85 8.07
N GLN A 214 13.25 10.27 8.09
CA GLN A 214 13.84 11.02 9.20
C GLN A 214 13.21 12.41 9.41
N LEU A 215 12.89 13.11 8.32
CA LEU A 215 12.19 14.38 8.38
C LEU A 215 10.82 14.24 9.06
N LEU A 216 10.05 13.22 8.66
CA LEU A 216 8.72 12.95 9.21
C LEU A 216 8.75 12.55 10.69
N GLU A 217 9.82 11.86 11.14
CA GLU A 217 10.01 11.54 12.56
C GLU A 217 10.18 12.79 13.43
N ASN A 218 10.87 13.78 12.90
CA ASN A 218 11.25 14.96 13.64
C ASN A 218 10.31 16.16 13.41
N SER A 219 9.42 16.07 12.41
CA SER A 219 8.52 17.17 12.04
C SER A 219 7.14 17.01 12.68
N LYS A 220 6.62 18.13 13.20
CA LYS A 220 5.20 18.26 13.58
C LYS A 220 4.36 18.91 12.47
N LEU A 221 4.99 19.37 11.40
CA LEU A 221 4.36 20.15 10.33
C LEU A 221 3.78 19.27 9.23
N ILE A 222 4.37 18.08 9.05
CA ILE A 222 3.94 17.10 8.05
C ILE A 222 3.68 15.78 8.76
N GLN A 223 2.51 15.22 8.50
CA GLN A 223 2.09 13.91 8.99
C GLN A 223 1.72 13.03 7.79
N ILE A 224 1.61 11.73 8.01
CA ILE A 224 1.01 10.82 7.04
C ILE A 224 -0.33 10.35 7.59
N LYS A 225 -1.38 10.58 6.79
CA LYS A 225 -2.74 10.13 7.05
C LYS A 225 -3.24 9.34 5.83
N GLN A 226 -3.70 8.11 6.04
CA GLN A 226 -4.24 7.27 4.96
C GLN A 226 -3.31 7.22 3.72
N ARG A 227 -2.00 7.05 3.94
CA ARG A 227 -0.94 7.07 2.92
C ARG A 227 -0.78 8.39 2.15
N ARG A 228 -1.28 9.50 2.66
CA ARG A 228 -1.10 10.84 2.07
C ARG A 228 -0.39 11.75 3.04
N PHE A 229 0.29 12.74 2.50
CA PHE A 229 0.81 13.83 3.33
C PHE A 229 -0.35 14.67 3.86
N ALA A 230 -0.33 14.94 5.15
CA ALA A 230 -1.26 15.82 5.84
C ALA A 230 -0.48 17.01 6.43
N PHE A 231 -0.99 18.19 6.17
CA PHE A 231 -0.42 19.48 6.58
C PHE A 231 -1.43 20.24 7.45
N ASN A 232 -1.06 21.45 7.90
CA ASN A 232 -2.05 22.38 8.40
C ASN A 232 -3.05 22.77 7.29
N GLU A 233 -4.19 23.33 7.64
CA GLU A 233 -5.31 23.56 6.72
C GLU A 233 -4.90 24.38 5.48
N SER A 234 -4.12 25.46 5.64
CA SER A 234 -3.70 26.31 4.54
C SER A 234 -2.75 25.58 3.58
N SER A 235 -1.75 24.87 4.12
CA SER A 235 -0.79 24.10 3.30
C SER A 235 -1.45 22.89 2.67
N GLN A 236 -2.46 22.28 3.32
CA GLN A 236 -3.24 21.19 2.75
C GLN A 236 -4.00 21.63 1.51
N GLN A 237 -4.72 22.75 1.57
CA GLN A 237 -5.43 23.29 0.41
C GLN A 237 -4.48 23.59 -0.74
N GLN A 238 -3.31 24.19 -0.46
CA GLN A 238 -2.31 24.48 -1.49
C GLN A 238 -1.74 23.20 -2.12
N PHE A 239 -1.50 22.16 -1.31
CA PHE A 239 -1.04 20.86 -1.78
C PHE A 239 -2.06 20.23 -2.76
N GLU A 240 -3.33 20.18 -2.38
CA GLU A 240 -4.40 19.63 -3.20
C GLU A 240 -4.60 20.40 -4.51
N LEU A 241 -4.56 21.74 -4.47
CA LEU A 241 -4.64 22.59 -5.66
C LEU A 241 -3.47 22.33 -6.62
N ASN A 242 -2.25 22.17 -6.10
CA ASN A 242 -1.09 21.86 -6.89
C ASN A 242 -1.21 20.47 -7.55
N LEU A 243 -1.73 19.46 -6.85
CA LEU A 243 -1.97 18.13 -7.43
C LEU A 243 -3.00 18.18 -8.57
N ILE A 244 -4.11 18.88 -8.37
CA ILE A 244 -5.14 19.07 -9.41
C ILE A 244 -4.54 19.76 -10.65
N GLU A 245 -3.71 20.75 -10.45
CA GLU A 245 -3.07 21.46 -11.56
C GLU A 245 -2.08 20.56 -12.31
N LEU A 246 -1.24 19.80 -11.58
CA LEU A 246 -0.31 18.85 -12.18
C LEU A 246 -1.05 17.72 -12.94
N GLU A 247 -2.19 17.25 -12.42
CA GLU A 247 -3.05 16.30 -13.13
C GLU A 247 -3.59 16.87 -14.43
N ARG A 248 -4.04 18.13 -14.43
CA ARG A 248 -4.51 18.81 -15.65
C ARG A 248 -3.40 18.98 -16.68
N LEU A 249 -2.19 19.31 -16.23
CA LEU A 249 -1.01 19.41 -17.11
C LEU A 249 -0.64 18.05 -17.69
N HIS A 250 -0.66 17.00 -16.88
CA HIS A 250 -0.40 15.63 -17.35
C HIS A 250 -1.38 15.20 -18.46
N LYS A 251 -2.67 15.52 -18.32
CA LYS A 251 -3.72 15.17 -19.28
C LYS A 251 -3.61 15.96 -20.61
N ARG A 252 -2.93 17.09 -20.64
CA ARG A 252 -2.83 17.94 -21.83
C ARG A 252 -1.82 17.47 -22.89
N HIS A 253 -1.01 16.47 -22.58
CA HIS A 253 -0.05 15.83 -23.49
C HIS A 253 0.87 16.75 -24.31
N HIS A 254 1.22 17.93 -23.79
CA HIS A 254 2.12 18.86 -24.45
C HIS A 254 3.54 18.76 -23.89
N ASP A 255 4.54 19.12 -24.70
CA ASP A 255 5.91 19.33 -24.24
C ASP A 255 5.94 20.51 -23.26
N LEU A 256 5.84 20.17 -21.96
CA LEU A 256 5.88 21.14 -20.89
C LEU A 256 7.34 21.48 -20.53
N SER A 257 7.62 22.74 -20.33
CA SER A 257 8.90 23.18 -19.75
C SER A 257 9.02 22.70 -18.31
N TYR A 258 10.25 22.63 -17.79
CA TYR A 258 10.46 22.26 -16.38
C TYR A 258 9.66 23.15 -15.42
N ALA A 259 9.62 24.46 -15.66
CA ALA A 259 8.87 25.40 -14.83
C ALA A 259 7.36 25.14 -14.81
N GLU A 260 6.80 24.59 -15.88
CA GLU A 260 5.38 24.22 -15.93
C GLU A 260 5.10 22.91 -15.21
N ARG A 261 6.09 22.02 -15.09
CA ARG A 261 5.98 20.73 -14.45
C ARG A 261 6.27 20.78 -12.93
N SER A 262 6.73 21.94 -12.43
CA SER A 262 7.16 22.10 -11.04
C SER A 262 6.27 23.07 -10.29
N LYS A 263 5.87 22.73 -9.08
CA LYS A 263 5.10 23.59 -8.17
C LYS A 263 5.84 23.67 -6.84
N ILE A 264 5.95 24.85 -6.31
CA ILE A 264 6.57 25.10 -5.02
C ILE A 264 5.49 25.56 -4.05
N MET A 265 5.48 25.00 -2.86
CA MET A 265 4.63 25.44 -1.77
C MET A 265 5.43 25.65 -0.48
N MET A 266 5.04 26.62 0.29
CA MET A 266 5.56 26.81 1.65
C MET A 266 4.70 26.02 2.63
N VAL A 267 5.34 25.25 3.49
CA VAL A 267 4.67 24.58 4.62
C VAL A 267 4.71 25.47 5.85
N ASP A 268 5.85 26.13 6.07
CA ASP A 268 6.06 27.23 7.03
C ASP A 268 7.23 28.14 6.57
N ASP A 269 7.67 29.07 7.42
CA ASP A 269 8.74 30.00 7.11
C ASP A 269 10.12 29.35 6.82
N ARG A 270 10.27 28.04 7.06
CA ARG A 270 11.53 27.30 6.98
C ARG A 270 11.46 26.06 6.09
N LEU A 271 10.27 25.61 5.74
CA LEU A 271 10.05 24.37 5.01
C LEU A 271 9.29 24.63 3.71
N PHE A 272 9.94 24.31 2.60
CA PHE A 272 9.37 24.33 1.26
C PHE A 272 9.21 22.90 0.74
N LEU A 273 8.17 22.66 -0.02
CA LEU A 273 7.99 21.47 -0.82
C LEU A 273 7.99 21.83 -2.30
N THR A 274 8.70 21.05 -3.09
CA THR A 274 8.63 21.11 -4.54
C THR A 274 7.91 19.85 -5.03
N LEU A 275 6.86 20.04 -5.82
CA LEU A 275 6.11 18.98 -6.47
C LEU A 275 6.48 18.97 -7.95
N ASP A 276 7.23 17.97 -8.38
CA ASP A 276 7.69 17.82 -9.76
C ASP A 276 6.90 16.70 -10.44
N LEU A 277 6.28 17.04 -11.59
CA LEU A 277 5.59 16.06 -12.41
C LEU A 277 6.60 15.20 -13.18
N LEU A 278 6.67 13.93 -12.81
CA LEU A 278 7.41 12.92 -13.55
C LEU A 278 6.49 12.35 -14.64
N SER A 279 6.72 12.74 -15.88
CA SER A 279 6.02 12.15 -17.04
C SER A 279 6.94 11.14 -17.69
N PRO A 280 6.49 9.92 -18.01
CA PRO A 280 7.26 9.03 -18.84
C PRO A 280 7.49 9.74 -20.19
N GLU A 281 8.74 9.96 -20.57
CA GLU A 281 9.08 10.41 -21.91
C GLU A 281 8.45 9.42 -22.90
N LYS A 282 7.75 9.95 -23.90
CA LYS A 282 7.34 9.13 -25.03
C LYS A 282 8.62 8.55 -25.62
N THR A 283 8.83 7.26 -25.42
CA THR A 283 9.81 6.51 -26.20
C THR A 283 9.43 6.73 -27.65
N HIS A 284 10.17 7.62 -28.33
CA HIS A 284 10.09 7.70 -29.78
C HIS A 284 10.39 6.28 -30.28
N LYS A 285 9.41 5.68 -30.91
CA LYS A 285 9.62 4.45 -31.68
C LYS A 285 10.71 4.79 -32.69
N ILE A 286 11.91 4.25 -32.46
CA ILE A 286 12.95 4.10 -33.46
C ILE A 286 12.55 2.95 -34.38
#